data_eeb416c07e469412d7b49bd3f372729d
#
_entry.id   eeb416c07e469412d7b49bd3f372729d
#
_cell.length_a   1.000
_cell.length_b   1.000
_cell.length_c   1.000
_cell.angle_alpha   90.00
_cell.angle_beta   90.00
_cell.angle_gamma   90.00
#
_symmetry.space_group_name_H-M   'P 1'
#
loop_
_entity.id
_entity.type
_entity.pdbx_description
1 polymer ?
#
loop_
_entity_poly.entity_id
_entity_poly.type
_entity_poly.pdbx_seq_one_letter_code
_entity_poly.pdbx_strand_id
1 'polypeptide(L)'
;MAVAIASLPAELPAVLVLIGMAFVTYGERRVHGYNYAYLKVVGGEELIPEQMKRYYHIQQALPWIAWLSHFLLPGFLRWTAIPFLGLTLLMTSLLLRIWSMRSLGRLWTQRCLFVPGMPRTRQGPYRFVRHPEYASHALEGLGLLLFFGANPLVLALWIWNSNNAAKICKIESRQLYELSVAPLQMPEASSTVGASD
;
A
#
# COMPACT_ATOMS: atom_id res chain seq x y z
N MET A 1 -34.76 16.53 -6.64
CA MET A 1 -33.38 16.11 -6.30
C MET A 1 -32.69 15.34 -7.42
N ALA A 2 -33.34 14.45 -8.17
CA ALA A 2 -32.75 13.72 -9.30
C ALA A 2 -32.33 14.62 -10.50
N VAL A 3 -33.03 15.73 -10.75
CA VAL A 3 -32.75 16.67 -11.87
C VAL A 3 -31.47 17.48 -11.66
N ALA A 4 -31.08 17.76 -10.40
CA ALA A 4 -29.86 18.52 -10.09
C ALA A 4 -28.57 17.71 -10.27
N ILE A 5 -28.63 16.37 -10.24
CA ILE A 5 -27.48 15.48 -10.44
C ILE A 5 -27.13 15.33 -11.94
N ALA A 6 -28.12 15.46 -12.81
CA ALA A 6 -27.94 15.36 -14.26
C ALA A 6 -27.25 16.58 -14.91
N SER A 7 -27.10 17.69 -14.17
CA SER A 7 -26.45 18.93 -14.62
C SER A 7 -24.99 19.07 -14.17
N LEU A 8 -24.44 18.11 -13.42
CA LEU A 8 -23.04 18.15 -13.02
C LEU A 8 -22.13 17.82 -14.23
N PRO A 9 -20.99 18.52 -14.37
CA PRO A 9 -20.02 18.20 -15.41
C PRO A 9 -19.67 16.71 -15.35
N ALA A 10 -19.65 16.04 -16.49
CA ALA A 10 -19.35 14.59 -16.54
C ALA A 10 -18.03 14.22 -15.86
N GLU A 11 -17.10 15.18 -15.77
CA GLU A 11 -15.78 15.03 -15.12
C GLU A 11 -15.79 15.20 -13.60
N LEU A 12 -16.85 15.72 -13.02
CA LEU A 12 -16.89 15.99 -11.57
C LEU A 12 -16.66 14.75 -10.71
N PRO A 13 -17.24 13.56 -11.02
CA PRO A 13 -16.96 12.34 -10.25
C PRO A 13 -15.47 11.93 -10.29
N ALA A 14 -14.83 12.09 -11.45
CA ALA A 14 -13.41 11.78 -11.62
C ALA A 14 -12.53 12.72 -10.76
N VAL A 15 -12.83 14.01 -10.77
CA VAL A 15 -12.12 15.01 -9.95
C VAL A 15 -12.29 14.73 -8.47
N LEU A 16 -13.51 14.38 -8.02
CA LEU A 16 -13.78 14.05 -6.60
C LEU A 16 -13.02 12.80 -6.15
N VAL A 17 -12.95 11.77 -7.00
CA VAL A 17 -12.15 10.57 -6.73
C VAL A 17 -10.68 10.93 -6.57
N LEU A 18 -10.10 11.75 -7.47
CA LEU A 18 -8.70 12.18 -7.39
C LEU A 18 -8.40 13.00 -6.13
N ILE A 19 -9.27 13.95 -5.78
CA ILE A 19 -9.13 14.74 -4.55
C ILE A 19 -9.16 13.81 -3.33
N GLY A 20 -10.10 12.87 -3.28
CA GLY A 20 -10.18 11.88 -2.21
C GLY A 20 -8.90 11.03 -2.11
N MET A 21 -8.38 10.55 -3.23
CA MET A 21 -7.14 9.78 -3.27
C MET A 21 -5.92 10.60 -2.87
N ALA A 22 -5.82 11.86 -3.30
CA ALA A 22 -4.76 12.77 -2.89
C ALA A 22 -4.79 13.01 -1.37
N PHE A 23 -5.97 13.19 -0.80
CA PHE A 23 -6.16 13.35 0.65
C PHE A 23 -5.74 12.09 1.42
N VAL A 24 -6.13 10.90 0.96
CA VAL A 24 -5.71 9.62 1.54
C VAL A 24 -4.19 9.47 1.48
N THR A 25 -3.59 9.69 0.32
CA THR A 25 -2.13 9.59 0.13
C THR A 25 -1.39 10.58 1.04
N TYR A 26 -1.90 11.79 1.20
CA TYR A 26 -1.32 12.77 2.12
C TYR A 26 -1.39 12.27 3.58
N GLY A 27 -2.54 11.76 4.01
CA GLY A 27 -2.72 11.18 5.35
C GLY A 27 -1.77 10.02 5.62
N GLU A 28 -1.65 9.11 4.66
CA GLU A 28 -0.72 7.97 4.74
C GLU A 28 0.75 8.42 4.86
N ARG A 29 1.18 9.40 4.08
CA ARG A 29 2.54 9.95 4.18
C ARG A 29 2.83 10.56 5.55
N ARG A 30 1.85 11.24 6.14
CA ARG A 30 1.98 11.81 7.49
C ARG A 30 2.13 10.73 8.54
N VAL A 31 1.25 9.71 8.53
CA VAL A 31 1.32 8.58 9.45
C VAL A 31 2.59 7.77 9.25
N HIS A 32 2.97 7.50 8.00
CA HIS A 32 4.22 6.83 7.66
C HIS A 32 5.43 7.55 8.25
N GLY A 33 5.55 8.86 8.02
CA GLY A 33 6.70 9.63 8.49
C GLY A 33 6.86 9.55 10.02
N TYR A 34 5.74 9.68 10.76
CA TYR A 34 5.75 9.57 12.21
C TYR A 34 6.13 8.16 12.68
N ASN A 35 5.48 7.13 12.14
CA ASN A 35 5.74 5.74 12.52
C ASN A 35 7.15 5.29 12.13
N TYR A 36 7.62 5.69 10.94
CA TYR A 36 8.95 5.37 10.46
C TYR A 36 10.04 5.91 11.39
N ALA A 37 9.94 7.19 11.79
CA ALA A 37 10.86 7.79 12.73
C ALA A 37 10.87 7.03 14.08
N TYR A 38 9.69 6.70 14.62
CA TYR A 38 9.56 5.91 15.83
C TYR A 38 10.23 4.54 15.70
N LEU A 39 9.95 3.80 14.62
CA LEU A 39 10.49 2.45 14.42
C LEU A 39 12.01 2.45 14.23
N LYS A 40 12.57 3.49 13.61
CA LYS A 40 14.03 3.66 13.50
C LYS A 40 14.69 3.86 14.84
N VAL A 41 14.07 4.62 15.75
CA VAL A 41 14.58 4.83 17.12
C VAL A 41 14.59 3.52 17.91
N VAL A 42 13.61 2.65 17.71
CA VAL A 42 13.55 1.33 18.41
C VAL A 42 14.33 0.22 17.71
N GLY A 43 15.22 0.56 16.78
CA GLY A 43 16.12 -0.39 16.10
C GLY A 43 15.52 -1.07 14.87
N GLY A 44 14.53 -0.47 14.22
CA GLY A 44 13.96 -1.01 13.00
C GLY A 44 14.92 -0.94 11.80
N GLU A 45 15.08 -2.05 11.10
CA GLU A 45 15.87 -2.17 9.89
C GLU A 45 15.00 -2.29 8.65
N GLU A 46 15.34 -1.55 7.58
CA GLU A 46 14.66 -1.68 6.29
C GLU A 46 15.18 -2.91 5.53
N LEU A 47 14.28 -3.82 5.17
CA LEU A 47 14.66 -5.06 4.50
C LEU A 47 14.89 -4.87 2.99
N ILE A 48 14.04 -4.10 2.30
CA ILE A 48 14.04 -3.95 0.83
C ILE A 48 13.77 -2.50 0.41
N PRO A 49 14.66 -1.54 0.78
CA PRO A 49 14.34 -0.11 0.68
C PRO A 49 14.05 0.36 -0.76
N GLU A 50 14.84 -0.05 -1.74
CA GLU A 50 14.72 0.44 -3.11
C GLU A 50 13.49 -0.13 -3.85
N GLN A 51 13.19 -1.42 -3.65
CA GLN A 51 12.00 -2.06 -4.21
C GLN A 51 10.72 -1.42 -3.67
N MET A 52 10.69 -1.17 -2.35
CA MET A 52 9.56 -0.52 -1.69
C MET A 52 9.37 0.92 -2.17
N LYS A 53 10.45 1.71 -2.31
CA LYS A 53 10.37 3.07 -2.86
C LYS A 53 9.73 3.08 -4.24
N ARG A 54 10.25 2.26 -5.17
CA ARG A 54 9.71 2.18 -6.54
C ARG A 54 8.26 1.75 -6.56
N TYR A 55 7.91 0.74 -5.78
CA TYR A 55 6.53 0.25 -5.69
C TYR A 55 5.58 1.37 -5.26
N TYR A 56 5.88 2.07 -4.16
CA TYR A 56 5.01 3.13 -3.65
C TYR A 56 4.98 4.36 -4.56
N HIS A 57 6.06 4.73 -5.22
CA HIS A 57 6.03 5.83 -6.20
C HIS A 57 5.07 5.53 -7.35
N ILE A 58 5.09 4.32 -7.88
CA ILE A 58 4.17 3.92 -8.95
C ILE A 58 2.74 3.84 -8.44
N GLN A 59 2.53 3.24 -7.28
CA GLN A 59 1.21 3.17 -6.66
C GLN A 59 0.59 4.57 -6.47
N GLN A 60 1.37 5.54 -6.05
CA GLN A 60 0.90 6.91 -5.87
C GLN A 60 0.71 7.67 -7.19
N ALA A 61 1.42 7.31 -8.24
CA ALA A 61 1.27 7.90 -9.58
C ALA A 61 0.08 7.32 -10.36
N LEU A 62 -0.32 6.08 -10.06
CA LEU A 62 -1.33 5.34 -10.81
C LEU A 62 -2.68 6.08 -10.96
N PRO A 63 -3.25 6.73 -9.92
CA PRO A 63 -4.49 7.49 -10.05
C PRO A 63 -4.38 8.65 -11.06
N TRP A 64 -3.25 9.35 -11.03
CA TRP A 64 -3.00 10.48 -11.93
C TRP A 64 -2.81 10.03 -13.37
N ILE A 65 -2.11 8.91 -13.56
CA ILE A 65 -1.93 8.29 -14.88
C ILE A 65 -3.27 7.79 -15.40
N ALA A 66 -4.09 7.16 -14.56
CA ALA A 66 -5.42 6.68 -14.94
C ALA A 66 -6.33 7.83 -15.38
N TRP A 67 -6.33 8.94 -14.63
CA TRP A 67 -7.09 10.14 -14.96
C TRP A 67 -6.62 10.78 -16.27
N LEU A 68 -5.31 11.02 -16.42
CA LEU A 68 -4.76 11.64 -17.63
C LEU A 68 -5.01 10.77 -18.85
N SER A 69 -4.80 9.47 -18.73
CA SER A 69 -5.01 8.53 -19.85
C SER A 69 -6.47 8.39 -20.25
N HIS A 70 -7.42 8.69 -19.37
CA HIS A 70 -8.84 8.71 -19.70
C HIS A 70 -9.18 9.70 -20.81
N PHE A 71 -8.45 10.83 -20.89
CA PHE A 71 -8.63 11.83 -21.95
C PHE A 71 -7.84 11.49 -23.22
N LEU A 72 -6.71 10.82 -23.10
CA LEU A 72 -5.77 10.59 -24.19
C LEU A 72 -6.05 9.29 -24.96
N LEU A 73 -6.59 8.28 -24.29
CA LEU A 73 -6.76 6.94 -24.83
C LEU A 73 -8.21 6.47 -24.70
N PRO A 74 -8.79 5.85 -25.74
CA PRO A 74 -10.12 5.28 -25.63
C PRO A 74 -10.14 4.12 -24.62
N GLY A 75 -11.12 4.13 -23.73
CA GLY A 75 -11.41 2.99 -22.86
C GLY A 75 -12.19 1.92 -23.59
N PHE A 76 -11.90 0.65 -23.31
CA PHE A 76 -12.60 -0.50 -23.90
C PHE A 76 -14.00 -0.72 -23.33
N LEU A 77 -14.22 -0.32 -22.06
CA LEU A 77 -15.44 -0.57 -21.31
C LEU A 77 -16.10 0.74 -20.92
N ARG A 78 -17.12 1.13 -21.70
CA ARG A 78 -17.93 2.33 -21.43
C ARG A 78 -19.38 2.01 -21.02
N TRP A 79 -19.60 0.88 -20.37
CA TRP A 79 -20.93 0.49 -19.92
C TRP A 79 -21.27 1.27 -18.63
N THR A 80 -22.50 1.74 -18.51
CA THR A 80 -22.95 2.61 -17.42
C THR A 80 -22.78 2.01 -16.02
N ALA A 81 -22.81 0.70 -15.87
CA ALA A 81 -22.65 0.00 -14.58
C ALA A 81 -21.19 -0.20 -14.14
N ILE A 82 -20.23 -0.22 -15.08
CA ILE A 82 -18.82 -0.55 -14.80
C ILE A 82 -18.12 0.49 -13.91
N PRO A 83 -18.29 1.81 -14.13
CA PRO A 83 -17.72 2.81 -13.22
C PRO A 83 -18.22 2.69 -11.78
N PHE A 84 -19.48 2.29 -11.55
CA PHE A 84 -20.00 2.06 -10.20
C PHE A 84 -19.31 0.86 -9.53
N LEU A 85 -19.04 -0.22 -10.27
CA LEU A 85 -18.23 -1.33 -9.78
C LEU A 85 -16.80 -0.85 -9.45
N GLY A 86 -16.20 -0.04 -10.32
CA GLY A 86 -14.90 0.59 -10.07
C GLY A 86 -14.88 1.39 -8.78
N LEU A 87 -15.88 2.25 -8.56
CA LEU A 87 -16.02 3.04 -7.34
C LEU A 87 -16.20 2.15 -6.10
N THR A 88 -17.00 1.08 -6.19
CA THR A 88 -17.18 0.12 -5.09
C THR A 88 -15.84 -0.54 -4.71
N LEU A 89 -15.02 -0.92 -5.69
CA LEU A 89 -13.70 -1.49 -5.45
C LEU A 89 -12.75 -0.48 -4.81
N LEU A 90 -12.79 0.80 -5.24
CA LEU A 90 -12.01 1.88 -4.64
C LEU A 90 -12.38 2.09 -3.16
N MET A 91 -13.68 2.10 -2.84
CA MET A 91 -14.14 2.21 -1.46
C MET A 91 -13.72 1.00 -0.61
N THR A 92 -13.85 -0.21 -1.15
CA THR A 92 -13.42 -1.45 -0.49
C THR A 92 -11.91 -1.45 -0.22
N SER A 93 -11.12 -1.02 -1.20
CA SER A 93 -9.67 -0.83 -1.07
C SER A 93 -9.33 0.12 0.07
N LEU A 94 -9.98 1.29 0.11
CA LEU A 94 -9.76 2.30 1.14
C LEU A 94 -10.11 1.76 2.54
N LEU A 95 -11.25 1.11 2.68
CA LEU A 95 -11.68 0.50 3.95
C LEU A 95 -10.70 -0.58 4.44
N LEU A 96 -10.25 -1.46 3.53
CA LEU A 96 -9.27 -2.49 3.84
C LEU A 96 -7.93 -1.86 4.27
N ARG A 97 -7.49 -0.79 3.63
CA ARG A 97 -6.27 -0.06 3.95
C ARG A 97 -6.35 0.59 5.33
N ILE A 98 -7.43 1.33 5.61
CA ILE A 98 -7.66 1.94 6.92
C ILE A 98 -7.71 0.87 8.02
N TRP A 99 -8.37 -0.25 7.76
CA TRP A 99 -8.43 -1.37 8.71
C TRP A 99 -7.04 -1.96 8.96
N SER A 100 -6.23 -2.13 7.92
CA SER A 100 -4.83 -2.60 8.03
C SER A 100 -3.97 -1.66 8.85
N MET A 101 -4.03 -0.34 8.55
CA MET A 101 -3.30 0.69 9.27
C MET A 101 -3.67 0.73 10.77
N ARG A 102 -4.98 0.69 11.08
CA ARG A 102 -5.47 0.67 12.46
C ARG A 102 -5.03 -0.58 13.22
N SER A 103 -5.00 -1.73 12.55
CA SER A 103 -4.60 -3.00 13.17
C SER A 103 -3.10 -3.07 13.49
N LEU A 104 -2.25 -2.41 12.71
CA LEU A 104 -0.82 -2.28 12.97
C LEU A 104 -0.48 -1.10 13.90
N GLY A 105 -1.30 -0.06 13.90
CA GLY A 105 -1.06 1.15 14.69
C GLY A 105 0.32 1.77 14.39
N ARG A 106 1.16 1.90 15.41
CA ARG A 106 2.53 2.47 15.28
C ARG A 106 3.50 1.60 14.48
N LEU A 107 3.17 0.33 14.24
CA LEU A 107 3.99 -0.57 13.44
C LEU A 107 3.75 -0.40 11.94
N TRP A 108 2.68 0.31 11.55
CA TRP A 108 2.38 0.53 10.14
C TRP A 108 3.33 1.55 9.52
N THR A 109 3.96 1.16 8.41
CA THR A 109 4.77 2.05 7.55
C THR A 109 4.63 1.65 6.09
N GLN A 110 4.93 2.58 5.18
CA GLN A 110 5.08 2.29 3.75
C GLN A 110 6.43 1.62 3.42
N ARG A 111 7.14 1.12 4.43
CA ARG A 111 8.43 0.46 4.32
C ARG A 111 8.36 -0.89 5.01
N CYS A 112 9.03 -1.87 4.46
CA CYS A 112 9.21 -3.14 5.13
C CYS A 112 10.30 -2.99 6.20
N LEU A 113 9.87 -2.71 7.44
CA LEU A 113 10.75 -2.62 8.61
C LEU A 113 10.62 -3.86 9.47
N PHE A 114 11.77 -4.42 9.82
CA PHE A 114 11.89 -5.46 10.82
C PHE A 114 12.38 -4.87 12.13
N VAL A 115 11.70 -5.16 13.23
CA VAL A 115 12.13 -4.81 14.57
C VAL A 115 12.35 -6.10 15.35
N PRO A 116 13.58 -6.39 15.81
CA PRO A 116 13.88 -7.59 16.58
C PRO A 116 13.00 -7.71 17.83
N GLY A 117 12.48 -8.91 18.08
CA GLY A 117 11.64 -9.19 19.25
C GLY A 117 10.19 -8.70 19.16
N MET A 118 9.79 -7.98 18.10
CA MET A 118 8.40 -7.59 17.94
C MET A 118 7.54 -8.74 17.37
N PRO A 119 6.42 -9.09 18.03
CA PRO A 119 5.52 -10.13 17.54
C PRO A 119 4.78 -9.66 16.28
N ARG A 120 4.54 -10.59 15.36
CA ARG A 120 3.71 -10.32 14.18
C ARG A 120 2.26 -10.09 14.59
N THR A 121 1.66 -9.03 14.08
CA THR A 121 0.25 -8.75 14.27
C THR A 121 -0.60 -9.82 13.57
N ARG A 122 -1.53 -10.41 14.33
CA ARG A 122 -2.56 -11.36 13.83
C ARG A 122 -3.97 -10.81 14.04
N GLN A 123 -4.09 -9.50 14.21
CA GLN A 123 -5.36 -8.81 14.45
C GLN A 123 -5.92 -8.20 13.17
N GLY A 124 -7.22 -7.89 13.20
CA GLY A 124 -7.89 -7.27 12.06
C GLY A 124 -7.78 -8.09 10.77
N PRO A 125 -7.46 -7.48 9.62
CA PRO A 125 -7.36 -8.18 8.34
C PRO A 125 -6.17 -9.14 8.27
N TYR A 126 -5.14 -8.98 9.13
CA TYR A 126 -3.95 -9.85 9.21
C TYR A 126 -4.27 -11.27 9.71
N ARG A 127 -5.45 -11.50 10.25
CA ARG A 127 -5.94 -12.84 10.58
C ARG A 127 -6.35 -13.66 9.36
N PHE A 128 -6.73 -12.99 8.27
CA PHE A 128 -7.22 -13.61 7.04
C PHE A 128 -6.18 -13.60 5.92
N VAL A 129 -5.47 -12.48 5.79
CA VAL A 129 -4.50 -12.26 4.71
C VAL A 129 -3.18 -11.77 5.32
N ARG A 130 -2.05 -12.33 4.88
CA ARG A 130 -0.73 -11.95 5.41
C ARG A 130 -0.33 -10.51 5.07
N HIS A 131 -0.73 -10.03 3.91
CA HIS A 131 -0.36 -8.72 3.38
C HIS A 131 -1.61 -7.98 2.86
N PRO A 132 -2.53 -7.55 3.76
CA PRO A 132 -3.79 -6.92 3.36
C PRO A 132 -3.58 -5.56 2.67
N GLU A 133 -2.47 -4.90 2.92
CA GLU A 133 -2.11 -3.63 2.29
C GLU A 133 -1.86 -3.80 0.79
N TYR A 134 -1.08 -4.81 0.39
CA TYR A 134 -0.87 -5.09 -1.04
C TYR A 134 -2.15 -5.57 -1.73
N ALA A 135 -3.01 -6.30 -1.03
CA ALA A 135 -4.34 -6.65 -1.53
C ALA A 135 -5.20 -5.39 -1.76
N SER A 136 -5.15 -4.42 -0.84
CA SER A 136 -5.85 -3.15 -1.02
C SER A 136 -5.33 -2.36 -2.23
N HIS A 137 -4.03 -2.32 -2.46
CA HIS A 137 -3.45 -1.67 -3.64
C HIS A 137 -3.84 -2.35 -4.96
N ALA A 138 -3.93 -3.68 -4.97
CA ALA A 138 -4.42 -4.41 -6.14
C ALA A 138 -5.89 -4.09 -6.45
N LEU A 139 -6.74 -4.02 -5.42
CA LEU A 139 -8.14 -3.61 -5.54
C LEU A 139 -8.27 -2.16 -6.01
N GLU A 140 -7.43 -1.26 -5.50
CA GLU A 140 -7.39 0.13 -5.92
C GLU A 140 -7.08 0.26 -7.41
N GLY A 141 -6.02 -0.38 -7.88
CA GLY A 141 -5.67 -0.34 -9.29
C GLY A 141 -6.74 -0.93 -10.20
N LEU A 142 -7.39 -2.04 -9.79
CA LEU A 142 -8.53 -2.60 -10.50
C LEU A 142 -9.73 -1.64 -10.48
N GLY A 143 -10.00 -1.01 -9.35
CA GLY A 143 -11.05 -0.01 -9.21
C GLY A 143 -10.84 1.19 -10.13
N LEU A 144 -9.60 1.71 -10.20
CA LEU A 144 -9.22 2.78 -11.13
C LEU A 144 -9.39 2.36 -12.59
N LEU A 145 -8.95 1.14 -12.93
CA LEU A 145 -9.09 0.59 -14.27
C LEU A 145 -10.55 0.57 -14.72
N LEU A 146 -11.46 0.07 -13.89
CA LEU A 146 -12.88 -0.02 -14.22
C LEU A 146 -13.55 1.36 -14.18
N PHE A 147 -13.18 2.23 -13.23
CA PHE A 147 -13.75 3.55 -13.09
C PHE A 147 -13.44 4.45 -14.30
N PHE A 148 -12.20 4.41 -14.80
CA PHE A 148 -11.75 5.20 -15.95
C PHE A 148 -11.92 4.50 -17.31
N GLY A 149 -12.62 3.36 -17.38
CA GLY A 149 -13.05 2.72 -18.62
C GLY A 149 -12.09 1.69 -19.22
N ALA A 150 -11.31 0.98 -18.37
CA ALA A 150 -10.43 -0.13 -18.77
C ALA A 150 -9.43 0.24 -19.87
N ASN A 151 -8.70 1.31 -19.67
CA ASN A 151 -7.66 1.78 -20.57
C ASN A 151 -6.46 0.80 -20.58
N PRO A 152 -5.88 0.47 -21.77
CA PRO A 152 -4.79 -0.50 -21.88
C PRO A 152 -3.52 -0.09 -21.13
N LEU A 153 -3.21 1.21 -21.03
CA LEU A 153 -2.06 1.69 -20.28
C LEU A 153 -2.24 1.42 -18.78
N VAL A 154 -3.42 1.74 -18.25
CA VAL A 154 -3.73 1.51 -16.81
C VAL A 154 -3.73 0.02 -16.51
N LEU A 155 -4.26 -0.81 -17.44
CA LEU A 155 -4.23 -2.27 -17.32
C LEU A 155 -2.79 -2.80 -17.25
N ALA A 156 -1.93 -2.37 -18.15
CA ALA A 156 -0.53 -2.78 -18.17
C ALA A 156 0.20 -2.37 -16.89
N LEU A 157 0.01 -1.13 -16.42
CA LEU A 157 0.60 -0.63 -15.18
C LEU A 157 0.06 -1.37 -13.95
N TRP A 158 -1.24 -1.67 -13.92
CA TRP A 158 -1.84 -2.44 -12.83
C TRP A 158 -1.29 -3.86 -12.76
N ILE A 159 -1.20 -4.57 -13.90
CA ILE A 159 -0.61 -5.92 -13.98
C ILE A 159 0.85 -5.88 -13.49
N TRP A 160 1.62 -4.93 -14.00
CA TRP A 160 3.03 -4.79 -13.64
C TRP A 160 3.21 -4.48 -12.14
N ASN A 161 2.42 -3.56 -11.60
CA ASN A 161 2.49 -3.19 -10.19
C ASN A 161 2.04 -4.34 -9.27
N SER A 162 0.99 -5.08 -9.65
CA SER A 162 0.51 -6.26 -8.91
C SER A 162 1.55 -7.39 -8.89
N ASN A 163 2.25 -7.61 -10.01
CA ASN A 163 3.36 -8.56 -10.08
C ASN A 163 4.54 -8.14 -9.18
N ASN A 164 4.86 -6.84 -9.11
CA ASN A 164 5.88 -6.33 -8.21
C ASN A 164 5.47 -6.49 -6.75
N ALA A 165 4.21 -6.20 -6.40
CA ALA A 165 3.68 -6.45 -5.06
C ALA A 165 3.84 -7.92 -4.65
N ALA A 166 3.48 -8.87 -5.54
CA ALA A 166 3.63 -10.30 -5.28
C ALA A 166 5.11 -10.72 -5.05
N LYS A 167 6.05 -10.13 -5.81
CA LYS A 167 7.49 -10.36 -5.60
C LYS A 167 7.95 -9.81 -4.25
N ILE A 168 7.56 -8.58 -3.92
CA ILE A 168 7.87 -7.94 -2.64
C ILE A 168 7.34 -8.77 -1.48
N CYS A 169 6.07 -9.22 -1.53
CA CYS A 169 5.47 -10.09 -0.52
C CYS A 169 6.26 -11.38 -0.28
N LYS A 170 6.78 -12.00 -1.36
CA LYS A 170 7.61 -13.22 -1.26
C LYS A 170 8.95 -12.93 -0.58
N ILE A 171 9.62 -11.86 -0.99
CA ILE A 171 10.92 -11.45 -0.42
C ILE A 171 10.75 -11.11 1.05
N GLU A 172 9.78 -10.26 1.37
CA GLU A 172 9.44 -9.86 2.75
C GLU A 172 9.15 -11.07 3.63
N SER A 173 8.29 -11.98 3.16
CA SER A 173 7.93 -13.19 3.91
C SER A 173 9.13 -14.10 4.17
N ARG A 174 10.03 -14.23 3.20
CA ARG A 174 11.25 -15.02 3.31
C ARG A 174 12.23 -14.40 4.30
N GLN A 175 12.53 -13.12 4.16
CA GLN A 175 13.44 -12.41 5.05
C GLN A 175 12.95 -12.40 6.49
N LEU A 176 11.65 -12.15 6.70
CA LEU A 176 11.05 -12.23 8.03
C LEU A 176 11.11 -13.64 8.64
N TYR A 177 11.02 -14.67 7.81
CA TYR A 177 11.21 -16.05 8.27
C TYR A 177 12.66 -16.31 8.66
N GLU A 178 13.63 -15.95 7.83
CA GLU A 178 15.06 -16.12 8.07
C GLU A 178 15.47 -15.40 9.38
N LEU A 179 15.01 -14.16 9.59
CA LEU A 179 15.28 -13.39 10.80
C LEU A 179 14.59 -13.97 12.06
N SER A 180 13.45 -14.64 11.90
CA SER A 180 12.74 -15.28 13.01
C SER A 180 13.37 -16.60 13.47
N VAL A 181 14.13 -17.25 12.57
CA VAL A 181 14.78 -18.55 12.82
C VAL A 181 16.26 -18.38 13.16
N ALA A 182 16.89 -17.26 12.78
CA ALA A 182 18.24 -16.94 13.15
C ALA A 182 18.37 -16.96 14.70
N PRO A 183 19.29 -17.75 15.29
CA PRO A 183 19.51 -17.72 16.73
C PRO A 183 19.85 -16.29 17.14
N LEU A 184 19.22 -15.80 18.21
CA LEU A 184 19.61 -14.55 18.84
C LEU A 184 21.09 -14.68 19.18
N GLN A 185 21.95 -14.12 18.35
CA GLN A 185 23.35 -13.93 18.70
C GLN A 185 23.33 -12.87 19.80
N MET A 186 23.30 -13.36 21.05
CA MET A 186 23.61 -12.51 22.18
C MET A 186 25.03 -12.00 21.93
N PRO A 187 25.28 -10.68 22.01
CA PRO A 187 26.63 -10.19 22.01
C PRO A 187 27.36 -10.96 23.12
N GLU A 188 28.41 -11.67 22.78
CA GLU A 188 29.30 -12.28 23.76
C GLU A 188 29.68 -11.16 24.74
N ALA A 189 29.23 -11.30 25.97
CA ALA A 189 29.69 -10.42 27.02
C ALA A 189 31.20 -10.53 27.02
N SER A 190 31.89 -9.47 26.59
CA SER A 190 33.35 -9.41 26.62
C SER A 190 33.79 -9.62 28.05
N SER A 191 34.17 -10.85 28.33
CA SER A 191 34.82 -11.24 29.58
C SER A 191 36.26 -10.70 29.57
N THR A 192 36.41 -9.38 29.56
CA THR A 192 37.66 -8.72 29.92
C THR A 192 37.52 -8.10 31.30
N VAL A 193 37.28 -8.93 32.32
CA VAL A 193 37.73 -8.58 33.65
C VAL A 193 39.18 -8.97 33.67
N GLY A 194 40.07 -8.02 33.39
CA GLY A 194 41.47 -8.14 33.63
C GLY A 194 41.70 -8.37 35.10
N ALA A 195 42.19 -9.56 35.46
CA ALA A 195 42.89 -9.77 36.71
C ALA A 195 44.20 -8.97 36.61
N SER A 196 44.31 -7.93 37.37
CA SER A 196 45.57 -7.26 37.69
C SER A 196 45.92 -7.67 39.13
N ASP A 197 46.94 -8.51 39.21
CA ASP A 197 47.75 -8.70 40.43
C ASP A 197 48.49 -7.41 40.78
#